data_7800e0087dbd0fc701312b939a50ba1f
#
_entry.id   7800e0087dbd0fc701312b939a50ba1f
#
_cell.length_a   1.000
_cell.length_b   1.000
_cell.length_c   1.000
_cell.angle_alpha   90.00
_cell.angle_beta   90.00
_cell.angle_gamma   90.00
#
_symmetry.space_group_name_H-M   'P 1'
#
loop_
_entity.id
_entity.type
_entity.pdbx_description
1 polymer ?
#
loop_
_entity_poly.entity_id
_entity_poly.type
_entity_poly.pdbx_seq_one_letter_code
_entity_poly.pdbx_strand_id
1 'polypeptide(L)'
;MPLDPELAALRALGGFFVLRTHPGTADGADPRSLPTLADGYGENDSDGSGSDGSGRRGCGNGGAGVRRDPLAARVAVVGDRLRVAEPRVAASLAHQGLAARLWSVALGCAVLYGELPDLDPRLLRWDVTATAPDDLWLTLPRPLPANAANAADPGSPRNPARNSGNPADADTLAGAVLLGHLEPLTAALRARYGVAAGLLRGNAGSALAATARELGRRARARGRADVAARTRALTAGLFAHPLLRTTGVRTGTAFRRRSCCLYYRVPGGGLCGDCCLTRPPRSSPGAASG
;
A
#
# COMPACT_ATOMS: atom_id res chain seq x y z
N MET A 1 2.70 8.79 23.37
CA MET A 1 1.49 9.61 23.05
C MET A 1 0.38 8.70 22.55
N PRO A 2 -0.88 8.99 22.79
CA PRO A 2 -1.97 8.22 22.22
C PRO A 2 -2.03 8.53 20.71
N LEU A 3 -1.75 7.52 19.86
CA LEU A 3 -1.80 7.66 18.39
C LEU A 3 -3.23 7.83 17.84
N ASP A 4 -4.26 7.45 18.59
CA ASP A 4 -5.65 7.54 18.13
C ASP A 4 -6.11 8.97 17.76
N PRO A 5 -5.85 10.02 18.57
CA PRO A 5 -6.20 11.38 18.18
C PRO A 5 -5.42 11.87 16.95
N GLU A 6 -4.16 11.44 16.78
CA GLU A 6 -3.33 11.83 15.66
C GLU A 6 -3.81 11.19 14.35
N LEU A 7 -4.12 9.90 14.40
CA LEU A 7 -4.73 9.19 13.26
C LEU A 7 -6.10 9.78 12.91
N ALA A 8 -6.90 10.16 13.91
CA ALA A 8 -8.17 10.84 13.70
C ALA A 8 -7.99 12.21 13.02
N ALA A 9 -6.95 12.98 13.39
CA ALA A 9 -6.67 14.29 12.82
C ALA A 9 -6.27 14.22 11.33
N LEU A 10 -5.75 13.07 10.85
CA LEU A 10 -5.47 12.85 9.43
C LEU A 10 -6.73 12.93 8.55
N ARG A 11 -7.94 12.77 9.11
CA ARG A 11 -9.22 12.94 8.38
C ARG A 11 -9.31 14.29 7.67
N ALA A 12 -8.78 15.34 8.28
CA ALA A 12 -8.76 16.66 7.67
C ALA A 12 -7.97 16.73 6.34
N LEU A 13 -7.15 15.71 6.07
CA LEU A 13 -6.39 15.56 4.83
C LEU A 13 -7.14 14.74 3.74
N GLY A 14 -8.37 14.28 4.02
CA GLY A 14 -9.19 13.50 3.08
C GLY A 14 -9.13 11.99 3.28
N GLY A 15 -10.04 11.26 2.63
CA GLY A 15 -10.31 9.85 2.89
C GLY A 15 -9.10 8.92 2.75
N PHE A 16 -8.17 9.19 1.85
CA PHE A 16 -6.96 8.37 1.69
C PHE A 16 -6.01 8.43 2.90
N PHE A 17 -6.08 9.47 3.71
CA PHE A 17 -5.26 9.63 4.92
C PHE A 17 -5.88 9.01 6.16
N VAL A 18 -7.16 8.64 6.10
CA VAL A 18 -7.85 8.05 7.26
C VAL A 18 -7.38 6.62 7.48
N LEU A 19 -6.91 6.32 8.68
CA LEU A 19 -6.72 4.96 9.17
C LEU A 19 -7.66 4.79 10.37
N ARG A 20 -8.56 3.83 10.29
CA ARG A 20 -9.51 3.56 11.38
C ARG A 20 -8.83 2.72 12.45
N THR A 21 -9.13 3.03 13.72
CA THR A 21 -8.54 2.35 14.88
C THR A 21 -9.58 1.65 15.76
N HIS A 22 -10.80 2.17 15.78
CA HIS A 22 -11.92 1.61 16.56
C HIS A 22 -13.11 1.28 15.66
N PRO A 23 -13.86 0.20 15.95
CA PRO A 23 -15.15 -0.02 15.32
C PRO A 23 -16.07 1.15 15.72
N GLY A 24 -16.47 1.94 14.74
CA GLY A 24 -17.55 2.91 14.95
C GLY A 24 -18.82 2.16 15.37
N THR A 25 -19.61 2.75 16.24
CA THR A 25 -20.87 2.16 16.74
C THR A 25 -21.99 2.02 15.70
N ALA A 26 -21.70 2.21 14.42
CA ALA A 26 -22.65 2.06 13.33
C ALA A 26 -22.50 0.68 12.66
N ASP A 27 -23.53 -0.11 12.76
CA ASP A 27 -23.94 -1.29 11.97
C ASP A 27 -22.87 -1.91 11.05
N GLY A 28 -21.87 -2.57 11.61
CA GLY A 28 -20.84 -3.23 10.81
C GLY A 28 -20.26 -4.45 11.51
N ALA A 29 -19.86 -5.45 10.75
CA ALA A 29 -19.12 -6.61 11.24
C ALA A 29 -17.89 -6.14 12.04
N ASP A 30 -17.56 -6.86 13.12
CA ASP A 30 -16.35 -6.59 13.92
C ASP A 30 -15.13 -6.55 12.98
N PRO A 31 -14.38 -5.44 12.91
CA PRO A 31 -13.20 -5.34 12.07
C PRO A 31 -12.17 -6.46 12.32
N ARG A 32 -12.20 -7.07 13.51
CA ARG A 32 -11.35 -8.21 13.86
C ARG A 32 -11.66 -9.47 13.04
N SER A 33 -12.86 -9.58 12.48
CA SER A 33 -13.25 -10.68 11.60
C SER A 33 -12.74 -10.51 10.17
N LEU A 34 -12.29 -9.32 9.79
CA LEU A 34 -11.73 -9.04 8.47
C LEU A 34 -10.35 -9.70 8.31
N PRO A 35 -9.98 -10.10 7.09
CA PRO A 35 -8.63 -10.58 6.81
C PRO A 35 -7.60 -9.49 7.09
N THR A 36 -6.36 -9.91 7.37
CA THR A 36 -5.22 -9.00 7.46
C THR A 36 -4.63 -8.73 6.08
N LEU A 37 -3.79 -7.69 5.96
CA LEU A 37 -2.99 -7.51 4.76
C LEU A 37 -1.97 -8.64 4.58
N ALA A 38 -1.45 -9.23 5.67
CA ALA A 38 -0.57 -10.39 5.63
C ALA A 38 -1.25 -11.61 4.97
N ASP A 39 -2.53 -11.87 5.28
CA ASP A 39 -3.33 -12.91 4.59
C ASP A 39 -3.39 -12.66 3.07
N GLY A 40 -3.48 -11.41 2.65
CA GLY A 40 -3.48 -11.02 1.24
C GLY A 40 -2.13 -11.22 0.54
N TYR A 41 -1.03 -11.10 1.27
CA TYR A 41 0.31 -11.29 0.73
C TYR A 41 0.73 -12.77 0.67
N GLY A 42 0.04 -13.67 1.39
CA GLY A 42 0.36 -15.09 1.49
C GLY A 42 1.42 -15.40 2.55
N GLU A 43 1.60 -14.53 3.54
CA GLU A 43 2.63 -14.68 4.58
C GLU A 43 2.25 -15.69 5.68
N ASN A 44 0.98 -16.10 5.78
CA ASN A 44 0.49 -16.96 6.86
C ASN A 44 0.71 -18.46 6.65
N ASP A 45 1.26 -18.91 5.52
CA ASP A 45 1.49 -20.33 5.23
C ASP A 45 2.86 -20.83 5.73
N SER A 46 3.70 -19.98 6.36
CA SER A 46 5.10 -20.30 6.65
C SER A 46 5.40 -20.68 8.11
N ASP A 47 4.46 -20.49 9.06
CA ASP A 47 4.72 -20.69 10.49
C ASP A 47 4.04 -21.96 11.07
N GLY A 48 3.93 -23.03 10.32
CA GLY A 48 3.27 -24.24 10.82
C GLY A 48 3.64 -25.51 10.10
N SER A 49 4.80 -26.06 10.35
CA SER A 49 5.09 -27.44 10.81
C SER A 49 6.44 -27.96 10.30
N GLY A 50 7.44 -27.86 11.17
CA GLY A 50 8.44 -28.89 11.28
C GLY A 50 7.97 -29.87 12.35
N SER A 51 7.37 -30.99 11.98
CA SER A 51 7.38 -32.21 12.82
C SER A 51 6.98 -33.42 11.97
N ASP A 52 7.95 -34.27 11.81
CA ASP A 52 7.97 -35.73 11.73
C ASP A 52 6.78 -36.47 11.13
N GLY A 53 7.18 -37.30 10.17
CA GLY A 53 6.35 -38.30 9.54
C GLY A 53 5.81 -39.36 10.53
N SER A 54 4.57 -39.68 10.35
CA SER A 54 4.08 -41.07 10.47
C SER A 54 2.65 -41.11 9.92
N GLY A 55 2.43 -41.97 8.96
CA GLY A 55 1.20 -42.10 8.22
C GLY A 55 0.01 -42.53 9.07
N ARG A 56 -1.14 -41.97 8.71
CA ARG A 56 -2.45 -42.68 8.72
C ARG A 56 -3.40 -41.97 7.78
N ARG A 57 -3.83 -42.71 6.76
CA ARG A 57 -4.96 -42.33 5.91
C ARG A 57 -6.22 -42.36 6.76
N GLY A 58 -6.78 -41.20 7.03
CA GLY A 58 -8.09 -41.03 7.60
C GLY A 58 -8.92 -40.19 6.67
N CYS A 59 -9.89 -40.78 5.98
CA CYS A 59 -10.95 -40.06 5.29
C CYS A 59 -11.81 -39.34 6.34
N GLY A 60 -11.54 -38.06 6.59
CA GLY A 60 -12.32 -37.19 7.44
C GLY A 60 -12.89 -36.06 6.56
N ASN A 61 -14.17 -36.19 6.25
CA ASN A 61 -14.98 -35.17 5.59
C ASN A 61 -15.22 -34.03 6.60
N GLY A 62 -14.27 -33.10 6.67
CA GLY A 62 -14.36 -31.89 7.49
C GLY A 62 -14.28 -30.70 6.56
N GLY A 63 -15.40 -29.97 6.41
CA GLY A 63 -15.50 -28.76 5.60
C GLY A 63 -14.49 -27.70 6.06
N ALA A 64 -13.29 -27.76 5.54
CA ALA A 64 -12.36 -26.66 5.57
C ALA A 64 -12.97 -25.56 4.70
N GLY A 65 -13.58 -24.56 5.33
CA GLY A 65 -14.03 -23.36 4.64
C GLY A 65 -12.83 -22.82 3.87
N VAL A 66 -12.92 -22.88 2.54
CA VAL A 66 -11.92 -22.30 1.63
C VAL A 66 -11.73 -20.86 2.07
N ARG A 67 -10.62 -20.55 2.75
CA ARG A 67 -10.25 -19.19 3.10
C ARG A 67 -10.19 -18.42 1.79
N ARG A 68 -11.18 -17.59 1.52
CA ARG A 68 -11.23 -16.79 0.31
C ARG A 68 -9.99 -15.90 0.33
N ASP A 69 -9.15 -16.02 -0.69
CA ASP A 69 -7.97 -15.19 -0.89
C ASP A 69 -8.38 -13.70 -0.92
N PRO A 70 -8.01 -12.90 0.10
CA PRO A 70 -8.48 -11.50 0.19
C PRO A 70 -7.92 -10.65 -0.96
N LEU A 71 -6.72 -10.95 -1.47
CA LEU A 71 -6.16 -10.22 -2.60
C LEU A 71 -6.93 -10.53 -3.89
N ALA A 72 -7.28 -11.79 -4.11
CA ALA A 72 -8.10 -12.16 -5.27
C ALA A 72 -9.50 -11.52 -5.18
N ALA A 73 -10.12 -11.52 -4.00
CA ALA A 73 -11.38 -10.85 -3.77
C ALA A 73 -11.29 -9.34 -4.07
N ARG A 74 -10.23 -8.67 -3.60
CA ARG A 74 -10.01 -7.24 -3.89
C ARG A 74 -9.83 -6.96 -5.38
N VAL A 75 -9.05 -7.77 -6.07
CA VAL A 75 -8.85 -7.62 -7.52
C VAL A 75 -10.16 -7.79 -8.27
N ALA A 76 -10.99 -8.77 -7.89
CA ALA A 76 -12.32 -8.96 -8.46
C ALA A 76 -13.22 -7.72 -8.26
N VAL A 77 -13.31 -7.21 -7.02
CA VAL A 77 -14.09 -5.99 -6.69
C VAL A 77 -13.63 -4.79 -7.52
N VAL A 78 -12.32 -4.61 -7.72
CA VAL A 78 -11.79 -3.52 -8.55
C VAL A 78 -12.15 -3.75 -10.02
N GLY A 79 -12.04 -4.98 -10.51
CA GLY A 79 -12.43 -5.35 -11.88
C GLY A 79 -13.88 -5.04 -12.16
N ASP A 80 -14.78 -5.47 -11.29
CA ASP A 80 -16.22 -5.26 -11.41
C ASP A 80 -16.60 -3.78 -11.40
N ARG A 81 -16.07 -3.01 -10.43
CA ARG A 81 -16.34 -1.56 -10.31
C ARG A 81 -15.88 -0.77 -11.52
N LEU A 82 -14.75 -1.15 -12.10
CA LEU A 82 -14.17 -0.50 -13.27
C LEU A 82 -14.64 -1.13 -14.59
N ARG A 83 -15.45 -2.18 -14.51
CA ARG A 83 -15.90 -2.96 -15.68
C ARG A 83 -14.74 -3.44 -16.56
N VAL A 84 -13.69 -3.95 -15.95
CA VAL A 84 -12.47 -4.39 -16.62
C VAL A 84 -12.44 -5.91 -16.68
N ALA A 85 -12.45 -6.45 -17.89
CA ALA A 85 -12.37 -7.89 -18.11
C ALA A 85 -10.96 -8.48 -17.91
N GLU A 86 -9.90 -7.66 -18.07
CA GLU A 86 -8.52 -8.12 -17.91
C GLU A 86 -8.09 -8.13 -16.44
N PRO A 87 -7.88 -9.30 -15.79
CA PRO A 87 -7.52 -9.35 -14.37
C PRO A 87 -6.23 -8.60 -14.03
N ARG A 88 -5.24 -8.57 -14.94
CA ARG A 88 -3.98 -7.84 -14.73
C ARG A 88 -4.16 -6.32 -14.65
N VAL A 89 -5.19 -5.77 -15.32
CA VAL A 89 -5.52 -4.34 -15.23
C VAL A 89 -6.12 -4.05 -13.88
N ALA A 90 -7.11 -4.86 -13.44
CA ALA A 90 -7.70 -4.77 -12.12
C ALA A 90 -6.65 -4.92 -11.01
N ALA A 91 -5.73 -5.89 -11.13
CA ALA A 91 -4.62 -6.12 -10.21
C ALA A 91 -3.67 -4.90 -10.12
N SER A 92 -3.33 -4.29 -11.26
CA SER A 92 -2.52 -3.07 -11.30
C SER A 92 -3.19 -1.92 -10.56
N LEU A 93 -4.49 -1.73 -10.75
CA LEU A 93 -5.24 -0.63 -10.14
C LEU A 93 -5.53 -0.89 -8.65
N ALA A 94 -5.76 -2.14 -8.26
CA ALA A 94 -5.85 -2.56 -6.86
C ALA A 94 -4.55 -2.25 -6.11
N HIS A 95 -3.38 -2.60 -6.69
CA HIS A 95 -2.07 -2.25 -6.16
C HIS A 95 -1.92 -0.73 -5.99
N GLN A 96 -2.24 0.05 -7.01
CA GLN A 96 -2.10 1.50 -6.97
C GLN A 96 -2.96 2.14 -5.88
N GLY A 97 -4.19 1.62 -5.71
CA GLY A 97 -5.09 2.08 -4.66
C GLY A 97 -4.54 1.81 -3.26
N LEU A 98 -4.06 0.58 -2.99
CA LEU A 98 -3.48 0.23 -1.69
C LEU A 98 -2.17 0.98 -1.44
N ALA A 99 -1.31 1.13 -2.45
CA ALA A 99 -0.10 1.93 -2.33
C ALA A 99 -0.40 3.39 -1.97
N ALA A 100 -1.44 3.98 -2.57
CA ALA A 100 -1.87 5.34 -2.24
C ALA A 100 -2.36 5.45 -0.79
N ARG A 101 -3.07 4.44 -0.27
CA ARG A 101 -3.52 4.37 1.12
C ARG A 101 -2.33 4.33 2.09
N LEU A 102 -1.43 3.37 1.89
CA LEU A 102 -0.27 3.17 2.75
C LEU A 102 0.65 4.40 2.78
N TRP A 103 0.96 4.97 1.61
CA TRP A 103 1.75 6.20 1.53
C TRP A 103 1.06 7.39 2.19
N SER A 104 -0.26 7.53 2.02
CA SER A 104 -0.99 8.66 2.60
C SER A 104 -0.98 8.62 4.12
N VAL A 105 -1.20 7.46 4.72
CA VAL A 105 -1.12 7.30 6.18
C VAL A 105 0.30 7.50 6.67
N ALA A 106 1.27 6.75 6.14
CA ALA A 106 2.64 6.77 6.64
C ALA A 106 3.30 8.15 6.47
N LEU A 107 3.25 8.72 5.26
CA LEU A 107 3.85 10.04 5.01
C LEU A 107 3.09 11.15 5.75
N GLY A 108 1.77 11.03 5.88
CA GLY A 108 0.95 11.95 6.68
C GLY A 108 1.39 12.01 8.14
N CYS A 109 1.51 10.85 8.79
CA CYS A 109 2.02 10.75 10.16
C CYS A 109 3.45 11.29 10.28
N ALA A 110 4.34 10.87 9.39
CA ALA A 110 5.73 11.30 9.40
C ALA A 110 5.90 12.82 9.30
N VAL A 111 5.15 13.49 8.41
CA VAL A 111 5.30 14.94 8.21
C VAL A 111 4.62 15.78 9.27
N LEU A 112 3.50 15.31 9.84
CA LEU A 112 2.71 16.08 10.80
C LEU A 112 3.18 15.85 12.23
N TYR A 113 3.49 14.61 12.59
CA TYR A 113 3.78 14.21 13.97
C TYR A 113 5.22 13.78 14.19
N GLY A 114 5.96 13.47 13.13
CA GLY A 114 7.34 13.01 13.25
C GLY A 114 7.50 11.54 13.59
N GLU A 115 6.40 10.81 13.72
CA GLU A 115 6.33 9.42 14.13
C GLU A 115 5.55 8.58 13.10
N LEU A 116 5.75 7.26 13.13
CA LEU A 116 4.98 6.31 12.33
C LEU A 116 4.18 5.41 13.25
N PRO A 117 2.92 5.09 12.91
CA PRO A 117 2.23 3.98 13.52
C PRO A 117 2.89 2.66 13.09
N ASP A 118 2.77 1.63 13.91
CA ASP A 118 3.16 0.27 13.55
C ASP A 118 2.18 -0.24 12.48
N LEU A 119 2.65 -0.24 11.24
CA LEU A 119 1.88 -0.70 10.08
C LEU A 119 2.17 -2.17 9.74
N ASP A 120 2.57 -3.00 10.70
CA ASP A 120 2.76 -4.44 10.43
C ASP A 120 1.53 -5.00 9.67
N PRO A 121 1.71 -5.71 8.55
CA PRO A 121 0.60 -6.27 7.76
C PRO A 121 -0.38 -7.13 8.57
N ARG A 122 0.08 -7.74 9.67
CA ARG A 122 -0.75 -8.54 10.59
C ARG A 122 -1.66 -7.70 11.49
N LEU A 123 -1.31 -6.43 11.70
CA LEU A 123 -2.10 -5.48 12.50
C LEU A 123 -3.13 -4.72 11.64
N LEU A 124 -2.97 -4.71 10.33
CA LEU A 124 -3.86 -4.01 9.39
C LEU A 124 -4.94 -4.96 8.88
N ARG A 125 -6.19 -4.72 9.28
CA ARG A 125 -7.37 -5.39 8.76
C ARG A 125 -7.86 -4.73 7.49
N TRP A 126 -8.31 -5.53 6.55
CA TRP A 126 -8.66 -5.08 5.21
C TRP A 126 -10.07 -5.48 4.81
N ASP A 127 -10.96 -4.51 4.71
CA ASP A 127 -12.24 -4.71 4.04
C ASP A 127 -12.02 -4.63 2.52
N VAL A 128 -11.93 -5.79 1.89
CA VAL A 128 -11.67 -5.90 0.46
C VAL A 128 -12.80 -5.37 -0.40
N THR A 129 -14.00 -5.20 0.17
CA THR A 129 -15.19 -4.69 -0.52
C THR A 129 -15.34 -3.19 -0.37
N ALA A 130 -14.78 -2.59 0.65
CA ALA A 130 -14.86 -1.16 0.90
C ALA A 130 -13.88 -0.34 0.04
N THR A 131 -14.01 0.98 0.11
CA THR A 131 -13.05 1.95 -0.44
C THR A 131 -12.60 2.89 0.65
N ALA A 132 -11.52 3.65 0.42
CA ALA A 132 -11.14 4.71 1.34
C ALA A 132 -12.34 5.64 1.65
N PRO A 133 -12.57 5.97 2.93
CA PRO A 133 -11.71 5.75 4.08
C PRO A 133 -11.94 4.43 4.84
N ASP A 134 -12.86 3.58 4.42
CA ASP A 134 -13.43 2.50 5.23
C ASP A 134 -12.76 1.13 4.98
N ASP A 135 -11.74 1.11 4.14
CA ASP A 135 -11.08 -0.10 3.66
C ASP A 135 -9.98 -0.65 4.58
N LEU A 136 -9.35 0.20 5.43
CA LEU A 136 -8.23 -0.19 6.30
C LEU A 136 -8.48 0.17 7.77
N TRP A 137 -8.15 -0.80 8.65
CA TRP A 137 -8.29 -0.70 10.09
C TRP A 137 -7.00 -1.14 10.78
N LEU A 138 -6.50 -0.33 11.72
CA LEU A 138 -5.37 -0.68 12.57
C LEU A 138 -5.89 -1.23 13.90
N THR A 139 -5.64 -2.51 14.18
CA THR A 139 -6.18 -3.18 15.37
C THR A 139 -5.48 -2.79 16.65
N LEU A 140 -4.21 -2.40 16.56
CA LEU A 140 -3.39 -2.01 17.69
C LEU A 140 -2.61 -0.73 17.37
N PRO A 141 -3.21 0.45 17.65
CA PRO A 141 -2.56 1.73 17.41
C PRO A 141 -1.42 1.95 18.41
N ARG A 142 -0.21 1.72 17.96
CA ARG A 142 1.03 1.95 18.70
C ARG A 142 2.10 2.55 17.79
N PRO A 143 3.09 3.27 18.32
CA PRO A 143 4.24 3.72 17.55
C PRO A 143 5.01 2.55 16.95
N LEU A 144 5.62 2.76 15.79
CA LEU A 144 6.52 1.77 15.19
C LEU A 144 7.70 1.51 16.16
N PRO A 145 7.97 0.25 16.53
CA PRO A 145 9.08 -0.08 17.42
C PRO A 145 10.42 0.36 16.82
N ALA A 146 11.29 0.94 17.66
CA ALA A 146 12.60 1.44 17.23
C ALA A 146 13.48 0.39 16.53
N ASN A 147 13.28 -0.89 16.81
CA ASN A 147 14.02 -2.01 16.21
C ASN A 147 13.43 -2.53 14.90
N ALA A 148 12.19 -2.19 14.56
CA ALA A 148 11.53 -2.69 13.35
C ALA A 148 12.16 -2.11 12.07
N ALA A 149 12.68 -0.89 12.12
CA ALA A 149 13.39 -0.26 11.00
C ALA A 149 14.71 -0.98 10.64
N ASN A 150 15.30 -1.73 11.57
CA ASN A 150 16.58 -2.45 11.38
C ASN A 150 16.38 -3.93 11.02
N ALA A 151 15.18 -4.47 11.14
CA ALA A 151 14.89 -5.87 10.85
C ALA A 151 14.87 -6.19 9.34
N ALA A 152 14.70 -5.17 8.51
CA ALA A 152 14.57 -5.33 7.05
C ALA A 152 15.90 -5.46 6.31
N ASP A 153 17.06 -5.15 6.95
CA ASP A 153 18.39 -5.34 6.34
C ASP A 153 19.41 -5.81 7.38
N PRO A 154 19.64 -7.12 7.53
CA PRO A 154 20.60 -7.69 8.47
C PRO A 154 22.07 -7.35 8.16
N GLY A 155 22.37 -6.77 7.01
CA GLY A 155 23.73 -6.36 6.59
C GLY A 155 24.08 -4.90 6.83
N SER A 156 23.15 -4.06 7.30
CA SER A 156 23.41 -2.64 7.48
C SER A 156 24.12 -2.35 8.82
N PRO A 157 25.22 -1.56 8.86
CA PRO A 157 25.94 -1.26 10.09
C PRO A 157 25.01 -0.53 11.07
N ARG A 158 24.89 -1.09 12.29
CA ARG A 158 24.12 -0.48 13.37
C ARG A 158 24.73 0.88 13.76
N ASN A 159 24.01 1.96 13.50
CA ASN A 159 24.41 3.28 13.96
C ASN A 159 23.85 3.52 15.38
N PRO A 160 24.70 3.57 16.44
CA PRO A 160 24.24 3.71 17.82
C PRO A 160 23.56 5.06 18.12
N ALA A 161 23.70 6.07 17.27
CA ALA A 161 23.04 7.37 17.44
C ALA A 161 21.52 7.34 17.11
N ARG A 162 20.98 6.22 16.60
CA ARG A 162 19.56 6.07 16.23
C ARG A 162 18.64 5.61 17.37
N ASN A 163 19.17 5.45 18.59
CA ASN A 163 18.41 4.88 19.73
C ASN A 163 17.55 5.89 20.51
N SER A 164 17.44 7.14 20.09
CA SER A 164 16.63 8.15 20.78
C SER A 164 15.54 8.61 19.83
N GLY A 165 14.30 8.12 20.00
CA GLY A 165 13.06 8.66 19.41
C GLY A 165 13.21 9.28 18.01
N ASN A 166 13.75 8.56 17.05
CA ASN A 166 14.17 9.13 15.77
C ASN A 166 12.93 9.57 14.99
N PRO A 167 12.80 10.85 14.60
CA PRO A 167 11.69 11.25 13.75
C PRO A 167 11.69 10.38 12.49
N ALA A 168 10.52 9.93 12.08
CA ALA A 168 10.34 9.08 10.90
C ALA A 168 11.10 9.66 9.69
N ASP A 169 12.19 9.01 9.32
CA ASP A 169 13.01 9.36 8.16
C ASP A 169 12.60 8.57 6.90
N ALA A 170 13.29 8.82 5.80
CA ALA A 170 12.98 8.15 4.54
C ALA A 170 13.26 6.64 4.58
N ASP A 171 14.27 6.20 5.32
CA ASP A 171 14.62 4.77 5.44
C ASP A 171 13.57 4.03 6.28
N THR A 172 13.13 4.63 7.38
CA THR A 172 12.03 4.11 8.21
C THR A 172 10.74 3.98 7.41
N LEU A 173 10.39 5.02 6.62
CA LEU A 173 9.23 4.99 5.72
C LEU A 173 9.37 3.93 4.63
N ALA A 174 10.55 3.78 4.05
CA ALA A 174 10.82 2.75 3.06
C ALA A 174 10.68 1.35 3.67
N GLY A 175 11.25 1.13 4.85
CA GLY A 175 11.11 -0.12 5.60
C GLY A 175 9.64 -0.47 5.84
N ALA A 176 8.90 0.46 6.44
CA ALA A 176 7.50 0.23 6.78
C ALA A 176 6.59 0.03 5.56
N VAL A 177 6.73 0.84 4.50
CA VAL A 177 5.78 0.81 3.38
C VAL A 177 6.31 0.01 2.19
N LEU A 178 7.55 0.25 1.72
CA LEU A 178 8.07 -0.47 0.54
C LEU A 178 8.34 -1.93 0.86
N LEU A 179 9.15 -2.18 1.90
CA LEU A 179 9.61 -3.53 2.22
C LEU A 179 8.54 -4.31 2.99
N GLY A 180 7.83 -3.67 3.92
CA GLY A 180 6.79 -4.32 4.72
C GLY A 180 5.48 -4.59 3.97
N HIS A 181 5.18 -3.84 2.89
CA HIS A 181 3.91 -3.99 2.18
C HIS A 181 4.04 -4.11 0.67
N LEU A 182 4.69 -3.12 0.00
CA LEU A 182 4.57 -3.01 -1.44
C LEU A 182 5.39 -4.06 -2.20
N GLU A 183 6.50 -4.53 -1.66
CA GLU A 183 7.24 -5.65 -2.26
C GLU A 183 6.54 -7.00 -2.03
N PRO A 184 6.04 -7.38 -0.84
CA PRO A 184 5.18 -8.57 -0.66
C PRO A 184 3.94 -8.54 -1.55
N LEU A 185 3.22 -7.43 -1.61
CA LEU A 185 2.07 -7.25 -2.50
C LEU A 185 2.46 -7.38 -3.98
N THR A 186 3.61 -6.82 -4.36
CA THR A 186 4.16 -6.95 -5.72
C THR A 186 4.44 -8.42 -6.04
N ALA A 187 5.06 -9.16 -5.13
CA ALA A 187 5.35 -10.59 -5.29
C ALA A 187 4.06 -11.39 -5.48
N ALA A 188 3.06 -11.17 -4.61
CA ALA A 188 1.75 -11.84 -4.67
C ALA A 188 1.01 -11.56 -5.99
N LEU A 189 0.95 -10.30 -6.43
CA LEU A 189 0.27 -9.94 -7.68
C LEU A 189 1.01 -10.44 -8.93
N ARG A 190 2.34 -10.49 -8.89
CA ARG A 190 3.13 -11.09 -9.98
C ARG A 190 2.85 -12.58 -10.13
N ALA A 191 2.86 -13.29 -9.02
CA ALA A 191 2.62 -14.73 -9.01
C ALA A 191 1.22 -15.08 -9.53
N ARG A 192 0.17 -14.31 -9.13
CA ARG A 192 -1.23 -14.62 -9.45
C ARG A 192 -1.70 -14.06 -10.79
N TYR A 193 -1.22 -12.90 -11.21
CA TYR A 193 -1.75 -12.17 -12.37
C TYR A 193 -0.71 -11.86 -13.44
N GLY A 194 0.54 -12.25 -13.28
CA GLY A 194 1.60 -11.99 -14.25
C GLY A 194 1.92 -10.51 -14.46
N VAL A 195 1.60 -9.63 -13.49
CA VAL A 195 1.86 -8.19 -13.61
C VAL A 195 3.35 -7.92 -13.40
N ALA A 196 3.98 -7.18 -14.30
CA ALA A 196 5.40 -6.89 -14.22
C ALA A 196 5.77 -6.06 -12.97
N ALA A 197 6.84 -6.43 -12.25
CA ALA A 197 7.31 -5.72 -11.06
C ALA A 197 7.58 -4.23 -11.33
N GLY A 198 8.20 -3.91 -12.47
CA GLY A 198 8.47 -2.52 -12.85
C GLY A 198 7.20 -1.67 -13.01
N LEU A 199 6.09 -2.28 -13.44
CA LEU A 199 4.79 -1.61 -13.48
C LEU A 199 4.28 -1.34 -12.06
N LEU A 200 4.31 -2.34 -11.17
CA LEU A 200 3.82 -2.23 -9.79
C LEU A 200 4.67 -1.25 -8.97
N ARG A 201 5.99 -1.28 -9.09
CA ARG A 201 6.88 -0.25 -8.51
C ARG A 201 6.61 1.14 -9.07
N GLY A 202 6.28 1.24 -10.37
CA GLY A 202 5.80 2.49 -10.97
C GLY A 202 4.50 2.98 -10.36
N ASN A 203 3.57 2.08 -9.99
CA ASN A 203 2.36 2.43 -9.24
C ASN A 203 2.71 2.98 -7.85
N ALA A 204 3.64 2.32 -7.14
CA ALA A 204 4.13 2.78 -5.83
C ALA A 204 4.73 4.19 -5.90
N GLY A 205 5.59 4.46 -6.89
CA GLY A 205 6.18 5.78 -7.11
C GLY A 205 5.15 6.86 -7.48
N SER A 206 4.17 6.53 -8.32
CA SER A 206 3.07 7.44 -8.69
C SER A 206 2.20 7.76 -7.47
N ALA A 207 1.87 6.76 -6.65
CA ALA A 207 1.10 6.94 -5.42
C ALA A 207 1.84 7.84 -4.41
N LEU A 208 3.15 7.61 -4.20
CA LEU A 208 4.00 8.47 -3.37
C LEU A 208 4.01 9.92 -3.87
N ALA A 209 4.21 10.12 -5.17
CA ALA A 209 4.22 11.47 -5.76
C ALA A 209 2.88 12.18 -5.60
N ALA A 210 1.76 11.48 -5.78
CA ALA A 210 0.42 12.02 -5.60
C ALA A 210 0.17 12.42 -4.13
N THR A 211 0.54 11.55 -3.19
CA THR A 211 0.46 11.84 -1.75
C THR A 211 1.28 13.07 -1.37
N ALA A 212 2.52 13.15 -1.85
CA ALA A 212 3.39 14.29 -1.58
C ALA A 212 2.85 15.61 -2.16
N ARG A 213 2.28 15.58 -3.37
CA ARG A 213 1.61 16.75 -3.98
C ARG A 213 0.45 17.24 -3.11
N GLU A 214 -0.40 16.31 -2.65
CA GLU A 214 -1.56 16.63 -1.83
C GLU A 214 -1.15 17.22 -0.47
N LEU A 215 -0.22 16.58 0.24
CA LEU A 215 0.32 17.11 1.49
C LEU A 215 0.96 18.48 1.32
N GLY A 216 1.80 18.65 0.30
CA GLY A 216 2.44 19.92 0.01
C GLY A 216 1.46 21.02 -0.36
N ARG A 217 0.40 20.71 -1.12
CA ARG A 217 -0.69 21.64 -1.45
C ARG A 217 -1.43 22.10 -0.19
N ARG A 218 -1.83 21.16 0.67
CA ARG A 218 -2.55 21.45 1.91
C ARG A 218 -1.69 22.19 2.93
N ALA A 219 -0.41 21.84 3.03
CA ALA A 219 0.53 22.54 3.90
C ALA A 219 0.65 24.00 3.51
N ARG A 220 0.85 24.28 2.21
CA ARG A 220 0.91 25.66 1.70
C ARG A 220 -0.38 26.42 1.92
N ALA A 221 -1.54 25.81 1.66
CA ALA A 221 -2.85 26.45 1.88
C ALA A 221 -3.10 26.83 3.35
N ARG A 222 -2.40 26.18 4.31
CA ARG A 222 -2.47 26.46 5.74
C ARG A 222 -1.26 27.24 6.30
N GLY A 223 -0.39 27.78 5.45
CA GLY A 223 0.82 28.49 5.86
C GLY A 223 1.88 27.62 6.55
N ARG A 224 1.78 26.28 6.49
CA ARG A 224 2.70 25.34 7.14
C ARG A 224 3.91 25.05 6.23
N ALA A 225 4.81 26.04 6.15
CA ALA A 225 6.04 25.90 5.36
C ALA A 225 6.95 24.77 5.86
N ASP A 226 6.97 24.53 7.17
CA ASP A 226 7.68 23.44 7.85
C ASP A 226 7.22 22.07 7.33
N VAL A 227 5.91 21.81 7.33
CA VAL A 227 5.30 20.56 6.82
C VAL A 227 5.60 20.39 5.32
N ALA A 228 5.48 21.48 4.54
CA ALA A 228 5.80 21.43 3.11
C ALA A 228 7.27 21.11 2.84
N ALA A 229 8.20 21.67 3.64
CA ALA A 229 9.63 21.39 3.53
C ALA A 229 9.94 19.94 3.90
N ARG A 230 9.38 19.44 5.01
CA ARG A 230 9.54 18.05 5.46
C ARG A 230 8.96 17.07 4.44
N THR A 231 7.78 17.34 3.88
CA THR A 231 7.21 16.53 2.80
C THR A 231 8.17 16.39 1.62
N ARG A 232 8.77 17.51 1.17
CA ARG A 232 9.74 17.49 0.07
C ARG A 232 10.99 16.67 0.40
N ALA A 233 11.55 16.84 1.61
CA ALA A 233 12.76 16.15 2.05
C ALA A 233 12.54 14.62 2.12
N LEU A 234 11.49 14.17 2.81
CA LEU A 234 11.16 12.75 2.91
C LEU A 234 10.86 12.13 1.54
N THR A 235 10.09 12.84 0.71
CA THR A 235 9.79 12.37 -0.65
C THR A 235 11.05 12.25 -1.51
N ALA A 236 12.01 13.17 -1.37
CA ALA A 236 13.28 13.12 -2.10
C ALA A 236 14.11 11.90 -1.66
N GLY A 237 14.22 11.64 -0.34
CA GLY A 237 14.89 10.46 0.20
C GLY A 237 14.25 9.15 -0.27
N LEU A 238 12.92 9.06 -0.22
CA LEU A 238 12.18 7.88 -0.70
C LEU A 238 12.43 7.61 -2.19
N PHE A 239 12.43 8.63 -3.03
CA PHE A 239 12.75 8.46 -4.46
C PHE A 239 14.24 8.17 -4.74
N ALA A 240 15.13 8.37 -3.79
CA ALA A 240 16.51 7.90 -3.88
C ALA A 240 16.64 6.39 -3.61
N HIS A 241 15.64 5.77 -2.95
CA HIS A 241 15.64 4.34 -2.67
C HIS A 241 15.73 3.50 -3.95
N PRO A 242 16.54 2.40 -4.00
CA PRO A 242 16.77 1.59 -5.19
C PRO A 242 15.49 1.12 -5.92
N LEU A 243 14.44 0.77 -5.17
CA LEU A 243 13.16 0.31 -5.73
C LEU A 243 12.35 1.41 -6.41
N LEU A 244 12.57 2.69 -6.06
CA LEU A 244 11.78 3.81 -6.59
C LEU A 244 12.55 4.71 -7.56
N ARG A 245 13.88 4.81 -7.46
CA ARG A 245 14.69 5.76 -8.25
C ARG A 245 14.55 5.60 -9.76
N THR A 246 14.19 4.41 -10.24
CA THR A 246 14.04 4.10 -11.66
C THR A 246 12.59 4.12 -12.15
N THR A 247 11.60 4.36 -11.26
CA THR A 247 10.17 4.22 -11.58
C THR A 247 9.62 5.37 -12.42
N GLY A 248 10.27 6.52 -12.42
CA GLY A 248 9.85 7.70 -13.16
C GLY A 248 10.85 8.85 -13.11
N VAL A 249 10.44 9.97 -13.66
CA VAL A 249 11.20 11.23 -13.63
C VAL A 249 10.40 12.24 -12.82
N ARG A 250 11.08 12.97 -11.93
CA ARG A 250 10.50 14.05 -11.13
C ARG A 250 10.98 15.40 -11.64
N THR A 251 10.05 16.34 -11.79
CA THR A 251 10.35 17.74 -12.10
C THR A 251 9.54 18.60 -11.14
N GLY A 252 10.20 19.15 -10.12
CA GLY A 252 9.52 19.82 -9.03
C GLY A 252 8.56 18.90 -8.29
N THR A 253 7.26 19.18 -8.33
CA THR A 253 6.19 18.35 -7.75
C THR A 253 5.56 17.39 -8.76
N ALA A 254 5.88 17.53 -10.05
CA ALA A 254 5.40 16.64 -11.08
C ALA A 254 6.18 15.34 -11.08
N PHE A 255 5.49 14.25 -11.44
CA PHE A 255 6.07 12.94 -11.62
C PHE A 255 5.58 12.36 -12.94
N ARG A 256 6.48 11.82 -13.75
CA ARG A 256 6.15 11.07 -14.96
C ARG A 256 6.70 9.66 -14.85
N ARG A 257 5.84 8.68 -14.93
CA ARG A 257 6.20 7.26 -14.83
C ARG A 257 7.04 6.81 -16.03
N ARG A 258 7.86 5.78 -15.82
CA ARG A 258 8.52 5.04 -16.91
C ARG A 258 7.72 3.81 -17.36
N SER A 259 6.73 3.39 -16.58
CA SER A 259 5.87 2.24 -16.87
C SER A 259 4.41 2.63 -16.89
N CYS A 260 3.61 1.99 -17.75
CA CYS A 260 2.18 2.23 -17.83
C CYS A 260 1.43 1.50 -16.70
N CYS A 261 0.43 2.16 -16.07
CA CYS A 261 -0.45 1.56 -15.06
C CYS A 261 -1.62 0.76 -15.64
N LEU A 262 -1.76 0.73 -16.96
CA LEU A 262 -2.85 0.11 -17.71
C LEU A 262 -4.22 0.80 -17.57
N TYR A 263 -4.31 1.96 -16.90
CA TYR A 263 -5.58 2.67 -16.71
C TYR A 263 -6.29 3.01 -18.03
N TYR A 264 -5.54 3.24 -19.12
CA TYR A 264 -6.13 3.47 -20.45
C TYR A 264 -6.95 2.31 -21.00
N ARG A 265 -6.84 1.11 -20.39
CA ARG A 265 -7.62 -0.09 -20.76
C ARG A 265 -8.98 -0.18 -20.04
N VAL A 266 -9.20 0.70 -19.06
CA VAL A 266 -10.50 0.79 -18.40
C VAL A 266 -11.52 1.38 -19.36
N PRO A 267 -12.73 0.81 -19.48
CA PRO A 267 -13.78 1.39 -20.30
C PRO A 267 -14.05 2.85 -19.92
N GLY A 268 -13.98 3.75 -20.89
CA GLY A 268 -14.06 5.20 -20.63
C GLY A 268 -12.84 5.82 -19.93
N GLY A 269 -11.82 5.02 -19.63
CA GLY A 269 -10.55 5.50 -19.09
C GLY A 269 -9.72 6.25 -20.13
N GLY A 270 -8.69 6.92 -19.64
CA GLY A 270 -7.76 7.69 -20.46
C GLY A 270 -6.33 7.55 -19.94
N LEU A 271 -5.51 8.54 -20.19
CA LEU A 271 -4.18 8.60 -19.59
C LEU A 271 -4.30 9.01 -18.12
N CYS A 272 -3.58 8.31 -17.23
CA CYS A 272 -3.47 8.73 -15.83
C CYS A 272 -2.63 10.01 -15.72
N GLY A 273 -2.76 10.73 -14.59
CA GLY A 273 -2.09 12.02 -14.39
C GLY A 273 -0.56 11.99 -14.46
N ASP A 274 0.06 10.84 -14.21
CA ASP A 274 1.51 10.64 -14.24
C ASP A 274 1.95 9.75 -15.43
N CYS A 275 1.14 9.69 -16.51
CA CYS A 275 1.30 8.70 -17.58
C CYS A 275 2.64 8.80 -18.32
N CYS A 276 3.23 7.64 -18.61
CA CYS A 276 4.40 7.54 -19.50
C CYS A 276 4.04 7.72 -20.98
N LEU A 277 2.78 7.52 -21.34
CA LEU A 277 2.28 7.65 -22.70
C LEU A 277 1.84 9.10 -22.96
N THR A 278 2.00 9.55 -24.20
CA THR A 278 1.50 10.87 -24.66
C THR A 278 0.13 10.75 -25.33
N ARG A 279 -0.21 9.55 -25.80
CA ARG A 279 -1.51 9.21 -26.40
C ARG A 279 -1.89 7.79 -25.99
N PRO A 280 -3.18 7.49 -25.81
CA PRO A 280 -3.61 6.11 -25.62
C PRO A 280 -3.19 5.27 -26.84
N PRO A 281 -2.66 4.06 -26.64
CA PRO A 281 -2.49 3.12 -27.75
C PRO A 281 -3.82 2.90 -28.43
N ARG A 282 -3.84 2.81 -29.75
CA ARG A 282 -5.04 2.41 -30.48
C ARG A 282 -5.42 1.02 -29.97
N SER A 283 -6.64 0.85 -29.48
CA SER A 283 -7.17 -0.48 -29.22
C SER A 283 -7.16 -1.20 -30.56
N SER A 284 -6.40 -2.31 -30.66
CA SER A 284 -6.59 -3.23 -31.79
C SER A 284 -8.07 -3.65 -31.76
N PRO A 285 -8.82 -3.55 -32.87
CA PRO A 285 -10.17 -4.11 -32.93
C PRO A 285 -10.05 -5.57 -32.48
N GLY A 286 -10.84 -5.93 -31.45
CA GLY A 286 -10.84 -7.27 -30.92
C GLY A 286 -10.99 -8.26 -32.04
N ALA A 287 -10.17 -9.31 -32.04
CA ALA A 287 -10.48 -10.51 -32.76
C ALA A 287 -11.84 -10.97 -32.27
N ALA A 288 -12.86 -10.76 -33.07
CA ALA A 288 -14.14 -11.40 -32.89
C ALA A 288 -13.86 -12.90 -32.87
N SER A 289 -14.10 -13.51 -31.72
CA SER A 289 -14.09 -14.97 -31.58
C SER A 289 -15.19 -15.48 -32.48
N GLY A 290 -14.78 -16.14 -33.56
CA GLY A 290 -15.68 -17.05 -34.30
C GLY A 290 -15.89 -18.32 -33.48
#